data_21954a3d7813d7c2bd72c52ea462b02b
#
_entry.id   21954a3d7813d7c2bd72c52ea462b02b
#
_cell.length_a   1.000
_cell.length_b   1.000
_cell.length_c   1.000
_cell.angle_alpha   90.00
_cell.angle_beta   90.00
_cell.angle_gamma   90.00
#
_symmetry.space_group_name_H-M   'P 1'
#
loop_
_entity.id
_entity.type
_entity.pdbx_description
1 polymer ?
#
loop_
_entity_poly.entity_id
_entity_poly.type
_entity_poly.pdbx_seq_one_letter_code
_entity_poly.pdbx_strand_id
1 'polypeptide(L)'
;MKVVIYTDGSSRGNPGPGGYGAILMSEKGHKKSLSEGFRKTTNNRMELLSVIRALESLKKPCDVLIFSDSKYVVDSVEKGWVFGWAKNGFAKKKNPDLWKRYLNVAQNHQVKFEWVKGHDGNEYNEKCDQLAVKAATQENLPPDVGYEKEGKSGGLFATE
;
A
#
# COMPACT_ATOMS: atom_id res chain seq x y z
N MET A 1 -9.50 -18.13 -8.54
CA MET A 1 -9.39 -17.17 -9.64
C MET A 1 -8.04 -16.47 -9.56
N LYS A 2 -7.41 -16.30 -10.69
CA LYS A 2 -6.12 -15.57 -10.75
C LYS A 2 -6.36 -14.09 -11.00
N VAL A 3 -5.67 -13.26 -10.24
CA VAL A 3 -5.76 -11.80 -10.34
C VAL A 3 -4.35 -11.23 -10.37
N VAL A 4 -4.12 -10.31 -11.28
CA VAL A 4 -2.87 -9.53 -11.34
C VAL A 4 -3.18 -8.13 -10.85
N ILE A 5 -2.35 -7.61 -9.96
CA ILE A 5 -2.52 -6.29 -9.38
C ILE A 5 -1.25 -5.47 -9.58
N TYR A 6 -1.40 -4.25 -10.09
CA TYR A 6 -0.35 -3.24 -10.10
C TYR A 6 -0.68 -2.19 -9.05
N THR A 7 0.30 -1.76 -8.29
CA THR A 7 0.12 -0.79 -7.21
C THR A 7 1.20 0.28 -7.25
N ASP A 8 0.85 1.47 -6.77
CA ASP A 8 1.82 2.52 -6.54
C ASP A 8 1.30 3.47 -5.46
N GLY A 9 2.23 4.16 -4.81
CA GLY A 9 1.91 5.16 -3.80
C GLY A 9 2.93 6.28 -3.85
N SER A 10 2.49 7.48 -3.52
CA SER A 10 3.39 8.62 -3.51
C SER A 10 2.96 9.64 -2.46
N SER A 11 3.90 10.46 -2.02
CA SER A 11 3.59 11.61 -1.18
C SER A 11 4.36 12.82 -1.68
N ARG A 12 3.74 13.99 -1.54
CA ARG A 12 4.35 15.28 -1.90
C ARG A 12 5.02 15.85 -0.66
N GLY A 13 6.29 15.48 -0.48
CA GLY A 13 6.95 15.61 0.81
C GLY A 13 6.74 14.33 1.62
N ASN A 14 7.62 14.02 2.52
CA ASN A 14 7.58 12.77 3.27
C ASN A 14 7.84 13.04 4.77
N PRO A 15 6.80 13.41 5.56
CA PRO A 15 5.38 13.35 5.24
C PRO A 15 4.85 14.54 4.44
N GLY A 16 3.67 14.34 3.86
CA GLY A 16 2.96 15.37 3.11
C GLY A 16 1.68 14.79 2.51
N PRO A 17 0.97 15.57 1.67
CA PRO A 17 -0.18 15.04 0.95
C PRO A 17 0.25 13.85 0.10
N GLY A 18 -0.49 12.77 0.17
CA GLY A 18 -0.15 11.56 -0.57
C GLY A 18 -1.37 10.85 -1.11
N GLY A 19 -1.12 9.87 -1.95
CA GLY A 19 -2.16 9.08 -2.54
C GLY A 19 -1.62 7.75 -3.05
N TYR A 20 -2.55 6.85 -3.38
CA TYR A 20 -2.21 5.57 -3.98
C TYR A 20 -3.05 5.31 -5.21
N GLY A 21 -2.55 4.43 -6.05
CA GLY A 21 -3.27 3.89 -7.18
C GLY A 21 -3.06 2.39 -7.30
N ALA A 22 -4.11 1.69 -7.70
CA ALA A 22 -4.04 0.26 -7.95
C ALA A 22 -4.90 -0.10 -9.15
N ILE A 23 -4.41 -1.06 -9.94
CA ILE A 23 -5.16 -1.61 -11.08
C ILE A 23 -5.20 -3.12 -10.91
N LEU A 24 -6.41 -3.66 -10.87
CA LEU A 24 -6.65 -5.09 -10.72
C LEU A 24 -7.17 -5.66 -12.05
N MET A 25 -6.63 -6.79 -12.44
CA MET A 25 -7.06 -7.48 -13.67
C MET A 25 -7.28 -8.95 -13.37
N SER A 26 -8.46 -9.46 -13.70
CA SER A 26 -8.75 -10.88 -13.54
C SER A 26 -8.42 -11.66 -14.81
N GLU A 27 -8.24 -12.97 -14.67
CA GLU A 27 -8.03 -13.85 -15.82
C GLU A 27 -9.23 -13.88 -16.78
N LYS A 28 -10.40 -13.41 -16.32
CA LYS A 28 -11.61 -13.30 -17.13
C LYS A 28 -11.71 -11.97 -17.87
N GLY A 29 -10.70 -11.12 -17.77
CA GLY A 29 -10.65 -9.86 -18.50
C GLY A 29 -11.30 -8.68 -17.78
N HIS A 30 -11.75 -8.85 -16.56
CA HIS A 30 -12.28 -7.73 -15.78
C HIS A 30 -11.14 -6.84 -15.29
N LYS A 31 -11.33 -5.53 -15.38
CA LYS A 31 -10.41 -4.53 -14.89
C LYS A 31 -11.08 -3.60 -13.90
N LYS A 32 -10.34 -3.21 -12.87
CA LYS A 32 -10.80 -2.27 -11.87
C LYS A 32 -9.63 -1.41 -11.42
N SER A 33 -9.87 -0.11 -11.23
CA SER A 33 -8.86 0.77 -10.67
C SER A 33 -9.36 1.37 -9.37
N LEU A 34 -8.42 1.60 -8.45
CA LEU A 34 -8.68 2.21 -7.13
C LEU A 34 -7.68 3.33 -6.92
N SER A 35 -8.12 4.39 -6.26
CA SER A 35 -7.22 5.46 -5.83
C SER A 35 -7.87 6.22 -4.68
N GLU A 36 -7.04 6.71 -3.76
CA GLU A 36 -7.45 7.59 -2.67
C GLU A 36 -6.27 8.50 -2.32
N GLY A 37 -6.59 9.68 -1.80
CA GLY A 37 -5.58 10.61 -1.33
C GLY A 37 -5.81 10.99 0.13
N PHE A 38 -4.75 11.45 0.78
CA PHE A 38 -4.75 11.83 2.20
C PHE A 38 -3.95 13.11 2.39
N ARG A 39 -4.38 13.94 3.33
CA ARG A 39 -3.78 15.27 3.53
C ARG A 39 -2.36 15.22 4.09
N LYS A 40 -2.03 14.19 4.87
CA LYS A 40 -0.71 14.00 5.45
C LYS A 40 -0.43 12.53 5.68
N THR A 41 0.57 12.02 4.99
CA THR A 41 0.95 10.62 5.04
C THR A 41 2.39 10.45 4.57
N THR A 42 2.84 9.23 4.36
CA THR A 42 4.18 8.93 3.88
C THR A 42 4.13 8.07 2.62
N ASN A 43 5.21 8.07 1.89
CA ASN A 43 5.38 7.24 0.71
C ASN A 43 5.13 5.77 1.02
N ASN A 44 5.80 5.26 2.07
CA ASN A 44 5.67 3.85 2.44
C ASN A 44 4.25 3.46 2.83
N ARG A 45 3.55 4.36 3.54
CA ARG A 45 2.14 4.10 3.89
C ARG A 45 1.27 3.99 2.65
N MET A 46 1.47 4.87 1.68
CA MET A 46 0.68 4.85 0.44
C MET A 46 0.98 3.62 -0.41
N GLU A 47 2.25 3.24 -0.49
CA GLU A 47 2.66 2.00 -1.17
C GLU A 47 1.96 0.78 -0.55
N LEU A 48 1.99 0.68 0.77
CA LEU A 48 1.39 -0.44 1.49
C LEU A 48 -0.14 -0.40 1.41
N LEU A 49 -0.74 0.78 1.57
CA LEU A 49 -2.20 0.92 1.53
C LEU A 49 -2.77 0.56 0.15
N SER A 50 -2.05 0.84 -0.92
CA SER A 50 -2.50 0.45 -2.26
C SER A 50 -2.67 -1.07 -2.38
N VAL A 51 -1.74 -1.83 -1.81
CA VAL A 51 -1.81 -3.30 -1.74
C VAL A 51 -3.00 -3.74 -0.91
N ILE A 52 -3.15 -3.17 0.28
CA ILE A 52 -4.22 -3.53 1.22
C ILE A 52 -5.59 -3.30 0.59
N ARG A 53 -5.81 -2.11 0.04
CA ARG A 53 -7.11 -1.76 -0.55
C ARG A 53 -7.43 -2.61 -1.77
N ALA A 54 -6.42 -2.94 -2.57
CA ALA A 54 -6.61 -3.83 -3.70
C ALA A 54 -7.07 -5.22 -3.23
N LEU A 55 -6.40 -5.79 -2.24
CA LEU A 55 -6.78 -7.09 -1.69
C LEU A 55 -8.15 -7.06 -1.03
N GLU A 56 -8.46 -6.00 -0.29
CA GLU A 56 -9.78 -5.84 0.35
C GLU A 56 -10.92 -5.74 -0.65
N SER A 57 -10.66 -5.30 -1.86
CA SER A 57 -11.67 -5.18 -2.90
C SER A 57 -12.05 -6.52 -3.54
N LEU A 58 -11.28 -7.57 -3.29
CA LEU A 58 -11.56 -8.91 -3.80
C LEU A 58 -12.63 -9.58 -2.94
N LYS A 59 -13.67 -10.10 -3.59
CA LYS A 59 -14.85 -10.66 -2.90
C LYS A 59 -14.72 -12.14 -2.60
N LYS A 60 -13.74 -12.82 -3.18
CA LYS A 60 -13.51 -14.26 -3.04
C LYS A 60 -12.03 -14.52 -2.82
N PRO A 61 -11.67 -15.68 -2.24
CA PRO A 61 -10.27 -16.09 -2.23
C PRO A 61 -9.72 -16.16 -3.64
N CYS A 62 -8.53 -15.56 -3.83
CA CYS A 62 -7.89 -15.47 -5.14
C CYS A 62 -6.41 -15.84 -5.04
N ASP A 63 -5.87 -16.26 -6.17
CA ASP A 63 -4.44 -16.41 -6.38
C ASP A 63 -3.95 -15.10 -7.00
N VAL A 64 -3.19 -14.33 -6.23
CA VAL A 64 -2.88 -12.93 -6.54
C VAL A 64 -1.39 -12.74 -6.78
N LEU A 65 -1.06 -12.11 -7.90
CA LEU A 65 0.29 -11.63 -8.18
C LEU A 65 0.28 -10.11 -8.16
N ILE A 66 1.10 -9.52 -7.29
CA ILE A 66 1.17 -8.08 -7.13
C ILE A 66 2.50 -7.55 -7.62
N PHE A 67 2.46 -6.62 -8.56
CA PHE A 67 3.63 -5.88 -9.05
C PHE A 67 3.73 -4.55 -8.30
N SER A 68 4.86 -4.31 -7.68
CA SER A 68 5.12 -3.07 -6.93
C SER A 68 6.55 -2.63 -7.15
N ASP A 69 6.78 -1.32 -7.20
CA ASP A 69 8.12 -0.76 -7.27
C ASP A 69 8.68 -0.44 -5.87
N SER A 70 7.92 -0.71 -4.83
CA SER A 70 8.33 -0.48 -3.45
C SER A 70 9.10 -1.68 -2.91
N LYS A 71 10.41 -1.55 -2.78
CA LYS A 71 11.22 -2.59 -2.12
C LYS A 71 10.82 -2.77 -0.67
N TYR A 72 10.42 -1.69 0.00
CA TYR A 72 9.93 -1.77 1.37
C TYR A 72 8.79 -2.78 1.51
N VAL A 73 7.77 -2.67 0.66
CA VAL A 73 6.62 -3.56 0.72
C VAL A 73 6.99 -4.97 0.24
N VAL A 74 7.61 -5.08 -0.92
CA VAL A 74 7.94 -6.38 -1.53
C VAL A 74 8.85 -7.19 -0.62
N ASP A 75 9.94 -6.59 -0.14
CA ASP A 75 10.92 -7.30 0.69
C ASP A 75 10.35 -7.66 2.06
N SER A 76 9.55 -6.78 2.66
CA SER A 76 8.95 -7.06 3.96
C SER A 76 8.10 -8.33 3.94
N VAL A 77 7.43 -8.60 2.82
CA VAL A 77 6.60 -9.80 2.68
C VAL A 77 7.41 -10.97 2.12
N GLU A 78 8.07 -10.79 0.98
CA GLU A 78 8.74 -11.90 0.27
C GLU A 78 9.95 -12.44 1.04
N LYS A 79 10.66 -11.60 1.77
CA LYS A 79 11.75 -12.04 2.65
C LYS A 79 11.25 -12.47 4.02
N GLY A 80 9.95 -12.40 4.26
CA GLY A 80 9.33 -12.88 5.48
C GLY A 80 9.53 -12.00 6.71
N TRP A 81 10.09 -10.80 6.55
CA TRP A 81 10.37 -9.90 7.69
C TRP A 81 9.13 -9.55 8.50
N VAL A 82 8.01 -9.31 7.82
CA VAL A 82 6.78 -8.88 8.48
C VAL A 82 6.25 -9.94 9.46
N PHE A 83 6.48 -11.21 9.18
CA PHE A 83 6.04 -12.28 10.06
C PHE A 83 6.83 -12.29 11.38
N GLY A 84 8.14 -11.97 11.33
CA GLY A 84 8.95 -11.78 12.53
C GLY A 84 8.52 -10.55 13.32
N TRP A 85 8.21 -9.45 12.63
CA TRP A 85 7.71 -8.24 13.29
C TRP A 85 6.40 -8.51 14.03
N ALA A 86 5.50 -9.28 13.40
CA ALA A 86 4.21 -9.62 13.99
C ALA A 86 4.37 -10.42 15.29
N LYS A 87 5.33 -11.33 15.34
CA LYS A 87 5.64 -12.12 16.54
C LYS A 87 6.07 -11.25 17.72
N ASN A 88 6.69 -10.11 17.44
CA ASN A 88 7.14 -9.15 18.44
C ASN A 88 6.16 -8.00 18.65
N GLY A 89 4.92 -8.13 18.16
CA GLY A 89 3.89 -7.10 18.29
C GLY A 89 4.24 -5.81 17.56
N PHE A 90 5.08 -5.89 16.52
CA PHE A 90 5.56 -4.74 15.74
C PHE A 90 6.36 -3.75 16.56
N ALA A 91 6.99 -4.21 17.65
CA ALA A 91 7.82 -3.35 18.50
C ALA A 91 8.89 -2.64 17.67
N LYS A 92 8.97 -1.31 17.81
CA LYS A 92 9.94 -0.45 17.12
C LYS A 92 9.81 -0.47 15.58
N LYS A 93 8.69 -0.96 15.05
CA LYS A 93 8.45 -0.93 13.60
C LYS A 93 7.44 0.12 13.25
N LYS A 94 7.62 0.73 12.06
CA LYS A 94 6.70 1.74 11.53
C LYS A 94 5.50 1.06 10.87
N ASN A 95 4.40 1.78 10.84
CA ASN A 95 3.17 1.39 10.14
C ASN A 95 2.54 0.10 10.69
N PRO A 96 2.52 -0.12 12.01
CA PRO A 96 1.96 -1.35 12.56
C PRO A 96 0.48 -1.51 12.23
N ASP A 97 -0.28 -0.42 12.20
CA ASP A 97 -1.70 -0.43 11.84
C ASP A 97 -1.92 -1.02 10.45
N LEU A 98 -1.14 -0.56 9.47
CA LEU A 98 -1.27 -1.05 8.09
C LEU A 98 -0.76 -2.48 7.94
N TRP A 99 0.35 -2.83 8.58
CA TRP A 99 0.86 -4.20 8.49
C TRP A 99 -0.09 -5.23 9.11
N LYS A 100 -0.73 -4.88 10.23
CA LYS A 100 -1.76 -5.74 10.83
C LYS A 100 -2.93 -5.92 9.87
N ARG A 101 -3.36 -4.84 9.24
CA ARG A 101 -4.45 -4.88 8.26
C ARG A 101 -4.08 -5.70 7.03
N TYR A 102 -2.83 -5.56 6.56
CA TYR A 102 -2.31 -6.38 5.46
C TYR A 102 -2.37 -7.87 5.80
N LEU A 103 -1.82 -8.26 6.94
CA LEU A 103 -1.79 -9.66 7.35
C LEU A 103 -3.20 -10.24 7.47
N ASN A 104 -4.14 -9.44 7.97
CA ASN A 104 -5.53 -9.87 8.10
C ASN A 104 -6.17 -10.16 6.74
N VAL A 105 -6.00 -9.28 5.77
CA VAL A 105 -6.62 -9.48 4.45
C VAL A 105 -5.87 -10.53 3.63
N ALA A 106 -4.55 -10.58 3.73
CA ALA A 106 -3.72 -11.47 2.92
C ALA A 106 -3.98 -12.95 3.22
N GLN A 107 -4.38 -13.29 4.45
CA GLN A 107 -4.67 -14.69 4.83
C GLN A 107 -5.83 -15.29 4.03
N ASN A 108 -6.66 -14.46 3.43
CA ASN A 108 -7.80 -14.92 2.62
C ASN A 108 -7.40 -15.29 1.19
N HIS A 109 -6.15 -15.00 0.80
CA HIS A 109 -5.68 -15.16 -0.56
C HIS A 109 -4.32 -15.84 -0.60
N GLN A 110 -3.94 -16.32 -1.78
CA GLN A 110 -2.56 -16.70 -2.05
C GLN A 110 -1.89 -15.50 -2.71
N VAL A 111 -1.01 -14.82 -1.98
CA VAL A 111 -0.42 -13.57 -2.43
C VAL A 111 1.06 -13.75 -2.71
N LYS A 112 1.47 -13.34 -3.89
CA LYS A 112 2.87 -13.30 -4.29
C LYS A 112 3.19 -11.91 -4.83
N PHE A 113 4.37 -11.41 -4.48
CA PHE A 113 4.84 -10.12 -4.95
C PHE A 113 5.97 -10.29 -5.95
N GLU A 114 6.01 -9.38 -6.91
CA GLU A 114 7.14 -9.24 -7.83
C GLU A 114 7.52 -7.77 -7.89
N TRP A 115 8.79 -7.49 -7.61
CA TRP A 115 9.30 -6.13 -7.69
C TRP A 115 9.47 -5.71 -9.14
N VAL A 116 9.05 -4.48 -9.47
CA VAL A 116 9.29 -3.87 -10.78
C VAL A 116 10.01 -2.54 -10.55
N LYS A 117 10.86 -2.18 -11.50
CA LYS A 117 11.56 -0.89 -11.43
C LYS A 117 10.58 0.23 -11.74
N GLY A 118 10.53 1.24 -10.86
CA GLY A 118 9.67 2.40 -11.08
C GLY A 118 10.13 3.21 -12.30
N HIS A 119 9.15 3.76 -13.03
CA HIS A 119 9.39 4.60 -14.20
C HIS A 119 10.23 3.93 -15.30
N ASP A 120 10.06 2.62 -15.47
CA ASP A 120 10.81 1.82 -16.44
C ASP A 120 9.96 1.41 -17.65
N GLY A 121 8.99 2.24 -18.02
CA GLY A 121 8.16 2.03 -19.20
C GLY A 121 7.04 1.01 -19.06
N ASN A 122 6.79 0.51 -17.85
CA ASN A 122 5.66 -0.38 -17.61
C ASN A 122 4.36 0.43 -17.61
N GLU A 123 3.48 0.13 -18.55
CA GLU A 123 2.24 0.88 -18.78
C GLU A 123 1.36 0.94 -17.52
N TYR A 124 1.15 -0.20 -16.87
CA TYR A 124 0.27 -0.25 -15.70
C TYR A 124 0.90 0.37 -14.46
N ASN A 125 2.21 0.21 -14.30
CA ASN A 125 2.93 0.87 -13.22
C ASN A 125 2.82 2.39 -13.36
N GLU A 126 2.97 2.92 -14.56
CA GLU A 126 2.84 4.35 -14.82
C GLU A 126 1.42 4.86 -14.61
N LYS A 127 0.41 4.07 -14.98
CA LYS A 127 -0.99 4.40 -14.71
C LYS A 127 -1.27 4.47 -13.22
N CYS A 128 -0.72 3.55 -12.44
CA CYS A 128 -0.86 3.58 -10.99
C CYS A 128 -0.19 4.82 -10.38
N ASP A 129 0.98 5.20 -10.89
CA ASP A 129 1.65 6.42 -10.48
C ASP A 129 0.78 7.64 -10.75
N GLN A 130 0.20 7.74 -11.94
CA GLN A 130 -0.69 8.84 -12.31
C GLN A 130 -1.91 8.90 -11.40
N LEU A 131 -2.51 7.76 -11.08
CA LEU A 131 -3.64 7.68 -10.16
C LEU A 131 -3.24 8.18 -8.77
N ALA A 132 -2.07 7.75 -8.29
CA ALA A 132 -1.56 8.13 -6.98
C ALA A 132 -1.32 9.65 -6.90
N VAL A 133 -0.63 10.21 -7.88
CA VAL A 133 -0.33 11.64 -7.94
C VAL A 133 -1.61 12.46 -8.04
N LYS A 134 -2.53 12.06 -8.90
CA LYS A 134 -3.82 12.75 -9.05
C LYS A 134 -4.60 12.74 -7.73
N ALA A 135 -4.64 11.61 -7.05
CA ALA A 135 -5.31 11.49 -5.76
C ALA A 135 -4.66 12.42 -4.72
N ALA A 136 -3.33 12.49 -4.68
CA ALA A 136 -2.58 13.30 -3.73
C ALA A 136 -2.76 14.81 -3.95
N THR A 137 -3.19 15.22 -5.14
CA THR A 137 -3.33 16.64 -5.52
C THR A 137 -4.74 17.16 -5.44
N GLN A 138 -5.69 16.34 -4.96
CA GLN A 138 -7.07 16.79 -4.78
C GLN A 138 -7.20 17.79 -3.63
N GLU A 139 -8.26 18.59 -3.66
CA GLU A 139 -8.60 19.50 -2.56
C GLU A 139 -9.34 18.73 -1.46
N ASN A 140 -9.30 19.27 -0.24
CA ASN A 140 -10.07 18.74 0.90
C ASN A 140 -9.80 17.26 1.19
N LEU A 141 -8.52 16.87 1.15
CA LEU A 141 -8.13 15.50 1.40
C LEU A 141 -8.43 15.10 2.85
N PRO A 142 -8.93 13.86 3.05
CA PRO A 142 -9.16 13.35 4.40
C PRO A 142 -7.85 13.05 5.13
N PRO A 143 -7.90 12.90 6.45
CA PRO A 143 -6.72 12.49 7.20
C PRO A 143 -6.37 11.03 6.97
N ASP A 144 -5.08 10.72 6.98
CA ASP A 144 -4.61 9.35 7.20
C ASP A 144 -4.68 9.13 8.71
N VAL A 145 -5.79 8.60 9.18
CA VAL A 145 -6.11 8.53 10.61
C VAL A 145 -5.04 7.77 11.39
N GLY A 146 -4.61 6.63 10.87
CA GLY A 146 -3.58 5.83 11.54
C GLY A 146 -2.26 6.57 11.67
N TYR A 147 -1.87 7.29 10.63
CA TYR A 147 -0.64 8.06 10.64
C TYR A 147 -0.72 9.25 11.61
N GLU A 148 -1.79 10.03 11.51
CA GLU A 148 -1.94 11.24 12.33
C GLU A 148 -2.14 10.91 13.80
N LYS A 149 -2.86 9.84 14.11
CA LYS A 149 -3.07 9.35 15.46
C LYS A 149 -1.76 8.88 16.09
N GLU A 150 -0.97 8.12 15.37
CA GLU A 150 0.33 7.64 15.84
C GLU A 150 1.29 8.80 16.06
N GLY A 151 1.29 9.78 15.14
CA GLY A 151 2.08 10.98 15.26
C GLY A 151 1.75 11.79 16.50
N LYS A 152 0.46 11.92 16.85
CA LYS A 152 0.03 12.61 18.07
C LYS A 152 0.44 11.83 19.31
N SER A 153 0.25 10.52 19.32
CA SER A 153 0.67 9.65 20.41
C SER A 153 2.18 9.69 20.59
N GLY A 154 2.91 9.61 19.49
CA GLY A 154 4.36 9.75 19.48
C GLY A 154 4.79 11.13 19.96
N GLY A 155 4.06 12.18 19.60
CA GLY A 155 4.35 13.55 19.99
C GLY A 155 4.30 13.80 21.49
N LEU A 156 3.50 13.03 22.23
CA LEU A 156 3.43 13.14 23.69
C LEU A 156 4.65 12.58 24.39
N PHE A 157 5.24 11.55 23.84
CA PHE A 157 6.35 10.82 24.46
C PHE A 157 7.61 10.81 23.60
N ALA A 158 7.48 11.25 22.39
CA ALA A 158 8.56 11.23 21.44
C ALA A 158 9.56 12.31 21.78
N THR A 159 10.77 11.90 21.94
CA THR A 159 11.89 12.78 22.13
C THR A 159 12.78 12.79 20.89
N GLU A 160 12.39 12.01 19.97
CA GLU A 160 13.04 11.93 18.68
C GLU A 160 12.67 13.05 17.76
#